data_66454b345782b28acc9f8ea3f0044c6f
#
_entry.id   66454b345782b28acc9f8ea3f0044c6f
#
_cell.length_a   1.000
_cell.length_b   1.000
_cell.length_c   1.000
_cell.angle_alpha   90.00
_cell.angle_beta   90.00
_cell.angle_gamma   90.00
#
_symmetry.space_group_name_H-M   'P 1'
#
loop_
_entity.id
_entity.type
_entity.pdbx_description
1 polymer ?
#
loop_
_entity_poly.entity_id
_entity_poly.type
_entity_poly.pdbx_seq_one_letter_code
_entity_poly.pdbx_strand_id
1 'polypeptide(L)'
;MQYFLVFLAGVFLALQQSLNGELGNYIPLTFVVLIVHIIGGLCILIYLKFIKKEKLKMGPMPVYLYSAGLFGYVLVFLTSFTIVHIGATLTTCLSIAGQVVASVVIDHFDLFHIKRVPFNSK
;
A
#
# COMPACT_ATOMS: atom_id res chain seq x y z
N MET A 1 -1.00 8.79 -20.04
CA MET A 1 -2.02 8.74 -18.98
C MET A 1 -1.61 7.83 -17.83
N GLN A 2 -1.15 6.61 -18.07
CA GLN A 2 -0.72 5.65 -17.01
C GLN A 2 0.40 6.19 -16.12
N TYR A 3 1.45 6.77 -16.70
CA TYR A 3 2.57 7.35 -15.93
C TYR A 3 2.14 8.47 -14.99
N PHE A 4 1.20 9.30 -15.42
CA PHE A 4 0.64 10.35 -14.58
C PHE A 4 -0.16 9.80 -13.39
N LEU A 5 -0.93 8.73 -13.62
CA LEU A 5 -1.68 8.07 -12.55
C LEU A 5 -0.77 7.43 -11.51
N VAL A 6 0.34 6.81 -11.93
CA VAL A 6 1.35 6.23 -11.02
C VAL A 6 2.03 7.33 -10.21
N PHE A 7 2.39 8.44 -10.84
CA PHE A 7 2.95 9.60 -10.14
C PHE A 7 1.98 10.14 -9.08
N LEU A 8 0.71 10.32 -9.45
CA LEU A 8 -0.33 10.79 -8.54
C LEU A 8 -0.53 9.82 -7.36
N ALA A 9 -0.52 8.52 -7.63
CA ALA A 9 -0.60 7.50 -6.58
C ALA A 9 0.58 7.61 -5.60
N GLY A 10 1.80 7.88 -6.10
CA GLY A 10 2.97 8.13 -5.27
C GLY A 10 2.81 9.36 -4.37
N VAL A 11 2.24 10.45 -4.89
CA VAL A 11 1.93 11.65 -4.09
C VAL A 11 0.95 11.33 -2.97
N PHE A 12 -0.14 10.63 -3.28
CA PHE A 12 -1.12 10.22 -2.25
C PHE A 12 -0.51 9.27 -1.21
N LEU A 13 0.36 8.37 -1.64
CA LEU A 13 1.06 7.46 -0.73
C LEU A 13 1.95 8.24 0.26
N ALA A 14 2.71 9.22 -0.23
CA ALA A 14 3.55 10.06 0.61
C ALA A 14 2.73 10.89 1.62
N LEU A 15 1.60 11.46 1.17
CA LEU A 15 0.67 12.18 2.05
C LEU A 15 0.08 11.26 3.12
N GLN A 16 -0.39 10.08 2.73
CA GLN A 16 -0.93 9.09 3.66
C GLN A 16 0.09 8.67 4.71
N GLN A 17 1.31 8.36 4.29
CA GLN A 17 2.39 7.97 5.21
C GLN A 17 2.73 9.10 6.19
N SER A 18 2.79 10.35 5.71
CA SER A 18 3.09 11.51 6.55
C SER A 18 1.99 11.74 7.59
N LEU A 19 0.72 11.65 7.18
CA LEU A 19 -0.42 11.78 8.09
C LEU A 19 -0.45 10.65 9.13
N ASN A 20 -0.13 9.43 8.74
CA ASN A 20 -0.06 8.30 9.66
C ASN A 20 1.10 8.47 10.66
N GLY A 21 2.23 9.01 10.21
CA GLY A 21 3.35 9.33 11.10
C GLY A 21 2.99 10.41 12.12
N GLU A 22 2.35 11.48 11.66
CA GLU A 22 1.87 12.54 12.56
C GLU A 22 0.85 12.01 13.58
N LEU A 23 -0.10 11.20 13.15
CA LEU A 23 -1.07 10.57 14.03
C LEU A 23 -0.40 9.67 15.08
N GLY A 24 0.74 9.06 14.73
CA GLY A 24 1.56 8.26 15.64
C GLY A 24 2.20 9.03 16.79
N ASN A 25 2.26 10.36 16.69
CA ASN A 25 2.70 11.22 17.80
C ASN A 25 1.61 11.38 18.91
N TYR A 26 0.36 11.16 18.55
CA TYR A 26 -0.78 11.36 19.47
C TYR A 26 -1.34 10.05 20.04
N ILE A 27 -1.27 8.95 19.28
CA ILE A 27 -1.82 7.65 19.67
C ILE A 27 -0.84 6.52 19.33
N PRO A 28 -0.91 5.38 20.04
CA PRO A 28 -0.06 4.23 19.74
C PRO A 28 -0.20 3.78 18.27
N LEU A 29 0.90 3.46 17.62
CA LEU A 29 0.95 3.12 16.18
C LEU A 29 0.01 1.98 15.78
N THR A 30 -0.23 1.03 16.67
CA THR A 30 -1.20 -0.05 16.45
C THR A 30 -2.61 0.49 16.23
N PHE A 31 -3.01 1.53 16.98
CA PHE A 31 -4.31 2.19 16.79
C PHE A 31 -4.35 3.03 15.53
N VAL A 32 -3.23 3.67 15.14
CA VAL A 32 -3.12 4.36 13.84
C VAL A 32 -3.47 3.40 12.70
N VAL A 33 -2.83 2.23 12.69
CA VAL A 33 -3.07 1.23 11.64
C VAL A 33 -4.52 0.76 11.64
N LEU A 34 -5.09 0.49 12.82
CA LEU A 34 -6.49 0.06 12.96
C LEU A 34 -7.46 1.11 12.39
N ILE A 35 -7.31 2.37 12.80
CA ILE A 35 -8.18 3.48 12.37
C ILE A 35 -8.12 3.67 10.85
N VAL A 36 -6.92 3.71 10.29
CA VAL A 36 -6.72 3.91 8.85
C VAL A 36 -7.36 2.80 8.02
N HIS A 37 -7.22 1.54 8.46
CA HIS A 37 -7.83 0.41 7.77
C HIS A 37 -9.36 0.38 7.90
N ILE A 38 -9.89 0.75 9.06
CA ILE A 38 -11.35 0.87 9.25
C ILE A 38 -11.91 1.97 8.35
N ILE A 39 -11.32 3.17 8.36
CA ILE A 39 -11.78 4.29 7.54
C ILE A 39 -11.68 3.93 6.05
N GLY A 40 -10.55 3.39 5.60
CA GLY A 40 -10.37 2.96 4.22
C GLY A 40 -11.38 1.89 3.81
N GLY A 41 -11.60 0.90 4.65
CA GLY A 41 -12.61 -0.15 4.42
C GLY A 41 -14.02 0.40 4.33
N LEU A 42 -14.41 1.31 5.22
CA LEU A 42 -15.72 1.97 5.18
C LEU A 42 -15.90 2.80 3.91
N CYS A 43 -14.89 3.57 3.49
CA CYS A 43 -14.94 4.33 2.24
C CYS A 43 -15.17 3.42 1.04
N ILE A 44 -14.47 2.27 0.97
CA ILE A 44 -14.65 1.31 -0.12
C ILE A 44 -16.06 0.69 -0.07
N LEU A 45 -16.57 0.32 1.10
CA LEU A 45 -17.91 -0.24 1.24
C LEU A 45 -19.00 0.76 0.80
N ILE A 46 -18.85 2.03 1.18
CA ILE A 46 -19.76 3.10 0.75
C ILE A 46 -19.71 3.27 -0.76
N TYR A 47 -18.51 3.31 -1.34
CA TYR A 47 -18.33 3.41 -2.79
C TYR A 47 -18.99 2.26 -3.54
N LEU A 48 -18.76 1.02 -3.11
CA LEU A 48 -19.35 -0.17 -3.75
C LEU A 48 -20.87 -0.19 -3.64
N LYS A 49 -21.42 0.18 -2.48
CA LYS A 49 -22.86 0.14 -2.23
C LYS A 49 -23.62 1.26 -2.98
N PHE A 50 -23.08 2.48 -2.98
CA PHE A 50 -23.81 3.66 -3.47
C PHE A 50 -23.47 4.02 -4.92
N ILE A 51 -22.23 3.79 -5.37
CA ILE A 51 -21.78 4.21 -6.70
C ILE A 51 -21.79 3.04 -7.68
N LYS A 52 -21.16 1.93 -7.37
CA LYS A 52 -21.09 0.78 -8.28
C LYS A 52 -22.28 -0.17 -8.19
N LYS A 53 -23.00 -0.19 -7.05
CA LYS A 53 -24.09 -1.13 -6.76
C LYS A 53 -23.74 -2.60 -7.06
N GLU A 54 -22.47 -2.93 -6.97
CA GLU A 54 -21.95 -4.28 -7.17
C GLU A 54 -22.22 -5.14 -5.91
N LYS A 55 -22.74 -6.35 -6.14
CA LYS A 55 -22.83 -7.33 -5.06
C LYS A 55 -21.43 -7.89 -4.79
N LEU A 56 -21.04 -7.97 -3.52
CA LEU A 56 -19.80 -8.61 -3.11
C LEU A 56 -19.86 -10.10 -3.50
N LYS A 57 -19.32 -10.42 -4.68
CA LYS A 57 -19.14 -11.81 -5.10
C LYS A 57 -17.74 -12.25 -4.66
N MET A 58 -17.66 -12.87 -3.48
CA MET A 58 -16.44 -13.56 -3.07
C MET A 58 -16.43 -14.93 -3.73
N GLY A 59 -15.71 -15.04 -4.85
CA GLY A 59 -15.46 -16.33 -5.50
C GLY A 59 -14.44 -17.15 -4.69
N PRO A 60 -14.28 -18.46 -5.00
CA PRO A 60 -13.28 -19.31 -4.38
C PRO A 60 -11.87 -18.78 -4.77
N MET A 61 -11.23 -18.06 -3.85
CA MET A 61 -9.87 -17.56 -4.02
C MET A 61 -8.91 -18.33 -3.12
N PRO A 62 -7.67 -18.59 -3.55
CA PRO A 62 -6.65 -19.21 -2.71
C PRO A 62 -6.41 -18.38 -1.46
N VAL A 63 -6.35 -19.06 -0.31
CA VAL A 63 -6.27 -18.42 1.02
C VAL A 63 -5.03 -17.53 1.17
N TYR A 64 -3.93 -17.84 0.48
CA TYR A 64 -2.70 -17.03 0.55
C TYR A 64 -2.88 -15.61 0.01
N LEU A 65 -3.86 -15.34 -0.86
CA LEU A 65 -4.13 -13.99 -1.36
C LEU A 65 -4.68 -13.05 -0.27
N TYR A 66 -5.31 -13.60 0.76
CA TYR A 66 -5.77 -12.81 1.90
C TYR A 66 -4.62 -12.31 2.79
N SER A 67 -3.41 -12.88 2.65
CA SER A 67 -2.23 -12.41 3.37
C SER A 67 -1.81 -10.98 2.98
N ALA A 68 -2.29 -10.46 1.85
CA ALA A 68 -2.06 -9.08 1.45
C ALA A 68 -2.51 -8.06 2.53
N GLY A 69 -3.59 -8.35 3.26
CA GLY A 69 -4.03 -7.52 4.38
C GLY A 69 -3.03 -7.49 5.54
N LEU A 70 -2.39 -8.64 5.83
CA LEU A 70 -1.33 -8.71 6.84
C LEU A 70 -0.10 -7.88 6.41
N PHE A 71 0.31 -7.97 5.15
CA PHE A 71 1.39 -7.13 4.61
C PHE A 71 1.03 -5.65 4.67
N GLY A 72 -0.23 -5.29 4.40
CA GLY A 72 -0.71 -3.91 4.55
C GLY A 72 -0.57 -3.40 5.98
N TYR A 73 -0.96 -4.21 6.97
CA TYR A 73 -0.75 -3.88 8.39
C TYR A 73 0.73 -3.62 8.70
N VAL A 74 1.61 -4.56 8.35
CA VAL A 74 3.05 -4.48 8.61
C VAL A 74 3.64 -3.23 7.92
N LEU A 75 3.26 -2.97 6.67
CA LEU A 75 3.73 -1.82 5.90
C LEU A 75 3.36 -0.50 6.61
N VAL A 76 2.09 -0.30 6.95
CA VAL A 76 1.63 0.94 7.59
C VAL A 76 2.27 1.11 8.96
N PHE A 77 2.41 0.03 9.73
CA PHE A 77 3.07 0.06 11.03
C PHE A 77 4.54 0.49 10.91
N LEU A 78 5.31 -0.19 10.03
CA LEU A 78 6.73 0.09 9.84
C LEU A 78 6.97 1.50 9.30
N THR A 79 6.20 1.93 8.30
CA THR A 79 6.36 3.28 7.74
C THR A 79 6.00 4.36 8.73
N SER A 80 4.92 4.21 9.50
CA SER A 80 4.54 5.16 10.54
C SER A 80 5.59 5.22 11.65
N PHE A 81 6.09 4.07 12.09
CA PHE A 81 7.16 4.01 13.08
C PHE A 81 8.43 4.73 12.60
N THR A 82 8.82 4.49 11.36
CA THR A 82 10.04 5.06 10.77
C THR A 82 9.91 6.58 10.59
N ILE A 83 8.73 7.07 10.16
CA ILE A 83 8.49 8.51 9.99
C ILE A 83 8.67 9.27 11.29
N VAL A 84 8.18 8.74 12.40
CA VAL A 84 8.32 9.37 13.73
C VAL A 84 9.81 9.49 14.12
N HIS A 85 10.66 8.55 13.69
CA HIS A 85 12.08 8.51 14.10
C HIS A 85 13.02 9.23 13.14
N ILE A 86 12.85 9.07 11.83
CA ILE A 86 13.78 9.60 10.82
C ILE A 86 13.13 10.57 9.82
N GLY A 87 11.85 10.86 10.00
CA GLY A 87 11.09 11.80 9.17
C GLY A 87 10.55 11.19 7.88
N ALA A 88 9.62 11.94 7.25
CA ALA A 88 8.88 11.47 6.09
C ALA A 88 9.74 11.30 4.84
N THR A 89 10.64 12.25 4.57
CA THR A 89 11.47 12.24 3.35
C THR A 89 12.37 11.01 3.29
N LEU A 90 13.12 10.75 4.36
CA LEU A 90 14.07 9.62 4.40
C LEU A 90 13.32 8.28 4.39
N THR A 91 12.21 8.18 5.12
CA THR A 91 11.34 6.99 5.11
C THR A 91 10.83 6.70 3.70
N THR A 92 10.33 7.71 2.99
CA THR A 92 9.82 7.55 1.63
C THR A 92 10.91 7.13 0.65
N CYS A 93 12.09 7.76 0.71
CA CYS A 93 13.21 7.39 -0.15
C CYS A 93 13.65 5.93 0.05
N LEU A 94 13.79 5.50 1.30
CA LEU A 94 14.17 4.12 1.64
C LEU A 94 13.05 3.12 1.25
N SER A 95 11.78 3.50 1.43
CA SER A 95 10.64 2.68 1.00
C SER A 95 10.63 2.46 -0.51
N ILE A 96 10.87 3.51 -1.29
CA ILE A 96 10.95 3.41 -2.76
C ILE A 96 12.11 2.50 -3.17
N ALA A 97 13.27 2.65 -2.56
CA ALA A 97 14.41 1.77 -2.83
C ALA A 97 14.06 0.29 -2.55
N GLY A 98 13.43 0.01 -1.42
CA GLY A 98 12.95 -1.34 -1.09
C GLY A 98 11.91 -1.88 -2.07
N GLN A 99 10.96 -1.04 -2.50
CA GLN A 99 9.96 -1.40 -3.49
C GLN A 99 10.58 -1.74 -4.85
N VAL A 100 11.57 -0.96 -5.30
CA VAL A 100 12.27 -1.23 -6.56
C VAL A 100 13.02 -2.56 -6.50
N VAL A 101 13.75 -2.83 -5.42
CA VAL A 101 14.46 -4.10 -5.24
C VAL A 101 13.47 -5.27 -5.24
N ALA A 102 12.39 -5.17 -4.47
CA ALA A 102 11.36 -6.21 -4.42
C ALA A 102 10.70 -6.43 -5.78
N SER A 103 10.39 -5.36 -6.54
CA SER A 103 9.82 -5.46 -7.88
C SER A 103 10.75 -6.18 -8.84
N VAL A 104 12.05 -5.87 -8.83
CA VAL A 104 13.03 -6.55 -9.67
C VAL A 104 13.10 -8.05 -9.36
N VAL A 105 13.06 -8.41 -8.07
CA VAL A 105 13.05 -9.83 -7.65
C VAL A 105 11.77 -10.53 -8.12
N ILE A 106 10.61 -9.92 -7.94
CA ILE A 106 9.32 -10.46 -8.36
C ILE A 106 9.29 -10.67 -9.87
N ASP A 107 9.74 -9.68 -10.64
CA ASP A 107 9.77 -9.74 -12.10
C ASP A 107 10.80 -10.77 -12.62
N HIS A 108 11.94 -10.90 -11.94
CA HIS A 108 12.98 -11.86 -12.35
C HIS A 108 12.55 -13.31 -12.14
N PHE A 109 11.92 -13.61 -11.01
CA PHE A 109 11.48 -14.96 -10.65
C PHE A 109 10.06 -15.30 -11.12
N ASP A 110 9.39 -14.39 -11.84
CA ASP A 110 8.00 -14.57 -12.32
C ASP A 110 7.03 -14.96 -11.19
N LEU A 111 7.26 -14.36 -10.01
CA LEU A 111 6.43 -14.59 -8.86
C LEU A 111 5.03 -14.01 -9.11
N PHE A 112 4.01 -14.76 -8.72
CA PHE A 112 2.59 -14.38 -8.83
C PHE A 112 2.01 -14.32 -10.26
N HIS A 113 2.68 -14.85 -11.29
CA HIS A 113 2.18 -14.89 -12.68
C HIS A 113 1.78 -13.51 -13.22
N ILE A 114 2.50 -12.46 -12.82
CA ILE A 114 2.30 -11.10 -13.30
C ILE A 114 2.90 -10.98 -14.70
N LYS A 115 2.18 -10.32 -15.63
CA LYS A 115 2.61 -10.13 -17.00
C LYS A 115 4.04 -9.55 -17.06
N ARG A 116 5.00 -10.33 -17.56
CA ARG A 116 6.37 -9.88 -17.77
C ARG A 116 6.41 -8.69 -18.71
N VAL A 117 6.99 -7.61 -18.26
CA VAL A 117 7.48 -6.56 -19.14
C VAL A 117 9.00 -6.76 -19.26
N PRO A 118 9.51 -7.38 -20.34
CA PRO A 118 10.94 -7.58 -20.47
C PRO A 118 11.64 -6.22 -20.47
N PHE A 119 12.62 -6.05 -19.59
CA PHE A 119 13.56 -4.95 -19.67
C PHE A 119 14.31 -5.07 -21.01
N ASN A 120 13.88 -4.33 -22.01
CA ASN A 120 14.57 -4.26 -23.28
C ASN A 120 15.73 -3.26 -23.10
N SER A 121 16.89 -3.79 -22.77
CA SER A 121 18.16 -3.07 -22.82
C SER A 121 18.53 -2.86 -24.28
N LYS A 122 18.04 -1.78 -24.89
CA LYS A 122 18.64 -1.22 -26.11
C LYS A 122 19.15 0.15 -25.80
#